data_1f590d18adc5dad07423537b3df18b02
#
_entry.id   1f590d18adc5dad07423537b3df18b02
#
_cell.length_a   1.000
_cell.length_b   1.000
_cell.length_c   1.000
_cell.angle_alpha   90.00
_cell.angle_beta   90.00
_cell.angle_gamma   90.00
#
_symmetry.space_group_name_H-M   'P 1'
#
loop_
_entity.id
_entity.type
_entity.pdbx_description
1 polymer ?
#
loop_
_entity_poly.entity_id
_entity_poly.type
_entity_poly.pdbx_seq_one_letter_code
_entity_poly.pdbx_strand_id
1 'polypeptide(L)'
;MGAVQPFLHDGASLGARTGAALALLRALSGPHGIHASQAAVANYRAVFTRDAVMAGAAGLLAGDAAVAAGLVRTLERLRDLQGPEGQIASNFEVDDAAAAPRVSYGAVVPRLDAPTWYLVGVALAARAGAVDPARFADSARRAVRLLDALEYNGRHLVYTPAGGNWADEYLTEGYTLYDQALRAWGLALLGGVYGEPAWGAKAAAVGARVAEAFWPEGSDARGYPLASFTPLGARDRFDLAGCALLALSGAASVPGAAALDWACARFVRRGELPPAFHPVVDEGDPDWPALRRYHLFAFRNRPHEYHNGGVWPVWLGWLGLALAAAGRADDLARLRATLAAKLDAAPGYAFEEYLHGVTYAPGGTPHMAYSATGLVFLDAAARACGGDADVLRLLRP
;
A
#
# COMPACT_ATOMS: atom_id res chain seq x y z
N MET A 1 15.65 -27.75 -11.15
CA MET A 1 14.20 -27.63 -10.88
C MET A 1 13.96 -28.15 -9.47
N GLY A 2 14.09 -27.29 -8.46
CA GLY A 2 13.77 -27.63 -7.08
C GLY A 2 12.25 -27.45 -6.89
N ALA A 3 11.57 -28.49 -6.44
CA ALA A 3 10.17 -28.42 -6.10
C ALA A 3 9.98 -27.37 -4.99
N VAL A 4 9.14 -26.34 -5.27
CA VAL A 4 8.69 -25.41 -4.26
C VAL A 4 7.88 -26.22 -3.24
N GLN A 5 8.44 -26.44 -2.06
CA GLN A 5 7.68 -27.05 -0.97
C GLN A 5 6.54 -26.10 -0.58
N PRO A 6 5.35 -26.61 -0.26
CA PRO A 6 4.28 -25.78 0.27
C PRO A 6 4.75 -25.13 1.59
N PHE A 7 4.85 -23.80 1.61
CA PHE A 7 5.42 -23.03 2.71
C PHE A 7 4.59 -23.03 4.00
N LEU A 8 3.37 -23.59 3.97
CA LEU A 8 2.48 -23.55 5.12
C LEU A 8 1.78 -24.89 5.35
N HIS A 9 1.90 -25.38 6.58
CA HIS A 9 1.07 -26.48 7.07
C HIS A 9 -0.25 -25.91 7.63
N ASP A 10 -1.36 -26.61 7.44
CA ASP A 10 -2.63 -26.31 8.08
C ASP A 10 -2.44 -26.21 9.61
N GLY A 11 -2.98 -25.15 10.23
CA GLY A 11 -2.85 -24.87 11.66
C GLY A 11 -1.56 -24.16 12.10
N ALA A 12 -0.78 -23.58 11.17
CA ALA A 12 0.39 -22.79 11.52
C ALA A 12 0.02 -21.51 12.29
N SER A 13 0.71 -21.23 13.41
CA SER A 13 0.52 -19.99 14.15
C SER A 13 0.82 -18.75 13.26
N LEU A 14 0.25 -17.58 13.57
CA LEU A 14 0.54 -16.36 12.82
C LEU A 14 2.05 -16.05 12.78
N GLY A 15 2.79 -16.37 13.86
CA GLY A 15 4.25 -16.25 13.89
C GLY A 15 4.97 -17.16 12.89
N ALA A 16 4.54 -18.42 12.75
CA ALA A 16 5.08 -19.33 11.74
C ALA A 16 4.78 -18.81 10.31
N ARG A 17 3.57 -18.26 10.08
CA ARG A 17 3.20 -17.63 8.81
C ARG A 17 4.03 -16.38 8.52
N THR A 18 4.37 -15.57 9.53
CA THR A 18 5.29 -14.42 9.40
C THR A 18 6.69 -14.90 9.02
N GLY A 19 7.18 -16.00 9.60
CA GLY A 19 8.44 -16.61 9.19
C GLY A 19 8.45 -17.04 7.72
N ALA A 20 7.36 -17.68 7.25
CA ALA A 20 7.20 -18.08 5.85
C ALA A 20 7.09 -16.83 4.92
N ALA A 21 6.41 -15.77 5.36
CA ALA A 21 6.33 -14.49 4.65
C ALA A 21 7.72 -13.87 4.45
N LEU A 22 8.54 -13.81 5.50
CA LEU A 22 9.92 -13.33 5.40
C LEU A 22 10.77 -14.19 4.49
N ALA A 23 10.61 -15.52 4.53
CA ALA A 23 11.30 -16.43 3.62
C ALA A 23 10.92 -16.17 2.16
N LEU A 24 9.65 -15.93 1.88
CA LEU A 24 9.19 -15.53 0.53
C LEU A 24 9.80 -14.18 0.12
N LEU A 25 9.76 -13.16 0.97
CA LEU A 25 10.35 -11.85 0.67
C LEU A 25 11.85 -11.92 0.38
N ARG A 26 12.61 -12.76 1.13
CA ARG A 26 14.02 -13.04 0.84
C ARG A 26 14.21 -13.67 -0.53
N ALA A 27 13.39 -14.69 -0.85
CA ALA A 27 13.46 -15.37 -2.14
C ALA A 27 13.12 -14.45 -3.33
N LEU A 28 12.28 -13.44 -3.11
CA LEU A 28 11.93 -12.44 -4.11
C LEU A 28 12.95 -11.28 -4.21
N SER A 29 13.86 -11.16 -3.25
CA SER A 29 14.89 -10.11 -3.19
C SER A 29 16.08 -10.46 -4.09
N GLY A 30 15.91 -10.29 -5.40
CA GLY A 30 16.87 -10.62 -6.43
C GLY A 30 17.96 -9.53 -6.65
N PRO A 31 18.84 -9.73 -7.65
CA PRO A 31 19.94 -8.80 -7.96
C PRO A 31 19.47 -7.43 -8.48
N HIS A 32 18.25 -7.36 -9.02
CA HIS A 32 17.69 -6.14 -9.60
C HIS A 32 16.66 -5.46 -8.72
N GLY A 33 16.34 -6.03 -7.56
CA GLY A 33 15.34 -5.51 -6.63
C GLY A 33 14.41 -6.60 -6.11
N ILE A 34 13.26 -6.21 -5.54
CA ILE A 34 12.27 -7.12 -5.00
C ILE A 34 11.16 -7.35 -6.03
N HIS A 35 11.05 -8.59 -6.51
CA HIS A 35 10.03 -9.00 -7.48
C HIS A 35 8.64 -9.10 -6.82
N ALA A 36 7.58 -8.88 -7.59
CA ALA A 36 6.21 -8.92 -7.07
C ALA A 36 5.76 -10.34 -6.72
N SER A 37 6.13 -11.35 -7.53
CA SER A 37 5.80 -12.76 -7.28
C SER A 37 6.85 -13.69 -7.89
N GLN A 38 6.87 -14.93 -7.38
CA GLN A 38 7.58 -16.06 -8.03
C GLN A 38 6.77 -16.67 -9.18
N ALA A 39 5.47 -16.39 -9.25
CA ALA A 39 4.61 -16.95 -10.29
C ALA A 39 4.96 -16.37 -11.66
N ALA A 40 5.10 -17.24 -12.66
CA ALA A 40 5.32 -16.85 -14.05
C ALA A 40 3.98 -16.53 -14.75
N VAL A 41 3.20 -15.64 -14.14
CA VAL A 41 1.88 -15.23 -14.62
C VAL A 41 1.96 -13.75 -14.99
N ALA A 42 1.48 -13.40 -16.18
CA ALA A 42 1.50 -12.04 -16.71
C ALA A 42 2.90 -11.38 -16.52
N ASN A 43 2.96 -10.18 -15.95
CA ASN A 43 4.19 -9.44 -15.67
C ASN A 43 4.61 -9.47 -14.19
N TYR A 44 4.10 -10.39 -13.37
CA TYR A 44 4.38 -10.44 -11.93
C TYR A 44 5.83 -10.79 -11.55
N ARG A 45 6.64 -11.21 -12.53
CA ARG A 45 8.10 -11.32 -12.37
C ARG A 45 8.82 -9.97 -12.38
N ALA A 46 8.16 -8.89 -12.78
CA ALA A 46 8.73 -7.55 -12.74
C ALA A 46 8.88 -7.06 -11.28
N VAL A 47 9.74 -6.07 -11.12
CA VAL A 47 9.84 -5.27 -9.90
C VAL A 47 8.83 -4.13 -10.00
N PHE A 48 7.76 -4.19 -9.20
CA PHE A 48 6.78 -3.11 -9.09
C PHE A 48 7.20 -2.17 -7.96
N THR A 49 7.23 -0.87 -8.23
CA THR A 49 7.71 0.13 -7.28
C THR A 49 6.96 0.08 -5.95
N ARG A 50 5.62 0.09 -5.99
CA ARG A 50 4.79 0.01 -4.78
C ARG A 50 5.07 -1.26 -3.99
N ASP A 51 5.00 -2.42 -4.66
CA ASP A 51 5.16 -3.74 -4.04
C ASP A 51 6.54 -3.90 -3.42
N ALA A 52 7.58 -3.51 -4.16
CA ALA A 52 8.96 -3.62 -3.71
C ALA A 52 9.27 -2.67 -2.55
N VAL A 53 8.72 -1.46 -2.55
CA VAL A 53 8.90 -0.52 -1.43
C VAL A 53 8.19 -1.01 -0.17
N MET A 54 6.96 -1.52 -0.28
CA MET A 54 6.25 -2.09 0.86
C MET A 54 6.96 -3.33 1.42
N ALA A 55 7.40 -4.24 0.54
CA ALA A 55 8.18 -5.42 0.93
C ALA A 55 9.51 -5.02 1.59
N GLY A 56 10.18 -4.03 1.04
CA GLY A 56 11.40 -3.47 1.62
C GLY A 56 11.18 -2.85 2.99
N ALA A 57 10.09 -2.08 3.17
CA ALA A 57 9.70 -1.54 4.47
C ALA A 57 9.44 -2.67 5.50
N ALA A 58 8.81 -3.77 5.09
CA ALA A 58 8.65 -4.94 5.93
C ALA A 58 10.01 -5.55 6.34
N GLY A 59 10.96 -5.61 5.41
CA GLY A 59 12.33 -6.05 5.70
C GLY A 59 13.03 -5.15 6.72
N LEU A 60 12.93 -3.83 6.56
CA LEU A 60 13.49 -2.87 7.51
C LEU A 60 12.87 -3.04 8.91
N LEU A 61 11.55 -3.14 8.99
CA LEU A 61 10.85 -3.33 10.26
C LEU A 61 11.15 -4.68 10.92
N ALA A 62 11.41 -5.72 10.14
CA ALA A 62 11.80 -7.04 10.65
C ALA A 62 13.30 -7.16 10.98
N GLY A 63 14.14 -6.17 10.65
CA GLY A 63 15.59 -6.26 10.74
C GLY A 63 16.19 -7.27 9.76
N ASP A 64 15.53 -7.54 8.63
CA ASP A 64 15.96 -8.50 7.63
C ASP A 64 16.93 -7.87 6.61
N ALA A 65 18.22 -8.17 6.75
CA ALA A 65 19.26 -7.57 5.93
C ALA A 65 19.13 -7.92 4.43
N ALA A 66 18.63 -9.11 4.08
CA ALA A 66 18.52 -9.53 2.69
C ALA A 66 17.37 -8.77 1.97
N VAL A 67 16.22 -8.62 2.63
CA VAL A 67 15.09 -7.85 2.10
C VAL A 67 15.42 -6.35 2.08
N ALA A 68 16.07 -5.82 3.13
CA ALA A 68 16.55 -4.43 3.15
C ALA A 68 17.51 -4.13 1.99
N ALA A 69 18.47 -5.03 1.71
CA ALA A 69 19.35 -4.91 0.56
C ALA A 69 18.57 -4.99 -0.78
N GLY A 70 17.51 -5.80 -0.85
CA GLY A 70 16.59 -5.83 -1.99
C GLY A 70 15.91 -4.49 -2.23
N LEU A 71 15.47 -3.80 -1.17
CA LEU A 71 14.92 -2.46 -1.25
C LEU A 71 15.97 -1.47 -1.81
N VAL A 72 17.18 -1.49 -1.28
CA VAL A 72 18.25 -0.60 -1.75
C VAL A 72 18.47 -0.76 -3.25
N ARG A 73 18.61 -2.00 -3.73
CA ARG A 73 18.76 -2.27 -5.18
C ARG A 73 17.55 -1.78 -5.99
N THR A 74 16.34 -1.98 -5.47
CA THR A 74 15.11 -1.45 -6.10
C THR A 74 15.18 0.07 -6.25
N LEU A 75 15.52 0.79 -5.18
CA LEU A 75 15.56 2.25 -5.19
C LEU A 75 16.64 2.78 -6.13
N GLU A 76 17.81 2.15 -6.17
CA GLU A 76 18.90 2.49 -7.09
C GLU A 76 18.47 2.32 -8.55
N ARG A 77 17.83 1.19 -8.88
CA ARG A 77 17.31 0.95 -10.22
C ARG A 77 16.22 1.95 -10.61
N LEU A 78 15.29 2.25 -9.71
CA LEU A 78 14.25 3.25 -9.98
C LEU A 78 14.83 4.65 -10.21
N ARG A 79 15.87 5.03 -9.46
CA ARG A 79 16.62 6.27 -9.69
C ARG A 79 17.26 6.29 -11.07
N ASP A 80 17.94 5.21 -11.44
CA ASP A 80 18.67 5.10 -12.69
C ASP A 80 17.75 5.02 -13.93
N LEU A 81 16.53 4.50 -13.74
CA LEU A 81 15.49 4.41 -14.75
C LEU A 81 14.48 5.57 -14.71
N GLN A 82 14.75 6.60 -13.91
CA GLN A 82 13.85 7.74 -13.80
C GLN A 82 13.72 8.49 -15.13
N GLY A 83 12.48 8.77 -15.54
CA GLY A 83 12.19 9.56 -16.73
C GLY A 83 12.68 11.01 -16.62
N PRO A 84 12.83 11.70 -17.77
CA PRO A 84 13.43 13.03 -17.83
C PRO A 84 12.69 14.08 -17.01
N GLU A 85 11.36 13.98 -16.91
CA GLU A 85 10.52 14.92 -16.14
C GLU A 85 10.31 14.50 -14.68
N GLY A 86 11.00 13.44 -14.22
CA GLY A 86 10.92 12.96 -12.84
C GLY A 86 10.01 11.75 -12.65
N GLN A 87 9.49 11.15 -13.74
CA GLN A 87 8.64 9.95 -13.69
C GLN A 87 9.41 8.80 -13.04
N ILE A 88 8.78 8.11 -12.12
CA ILE A 88 9.28 6.85 -11.57
C ILE A 88 8.54 5.69 -12.23
N ALA A 89 9.28 4.67 -12.65
CA ALA A 89 8.69 3.49 -13.24
C ALA A 89 7.63 2.88 -12.31
N SER A 90 6.46 2.54 -12.85
CA SER A 90 5.47 1.72 -12.14
C SER A 90 6.03 0.32 -11.90
N ASN A 91 6.67 -0.22 -12.93
CA ASN A 91 7.41 -1.46 -12.85
C ASN A 91 8.54 -1.49 -13.89
N PHE A 92 9.51 -2.36 -13.65
CA PHE A 92 10.56 -2.66 -14.61
C PHE A 92 10.92 -4.14 -14.54
N GLU A 93 11.45 -4.65 -15.63
CA GLU A 93 11.99 -6.00 -15.73
C GLU A 93 13.38 -5.96 -16.37
N VAL A 94 14.32 -6.59 -15.73
CA VAL A 94 15.70 -6.74 -16.24
C VAL A 94 15.85 -8.19 -16.73
N ASP A 95 16.17 -8.32 -17.99
CA ASP A 95 16.60 -9.56 -18.61
C ASP A 95 18.09 -9.40 -18.92
N ASP A 96 18.95 -10.18 -18.27
CA ASP A 96 20.42 -10.09 -18.43
C ASP A 96 20.86 -10.42 -19.88
N ALA A 97 19.99 -11.07 -20.67
CA ALA A 97 20.21 -11.32 -22.10
C ALA A 97 19.74 -10.18 -23.01
N ALA A 98 18.99 -9.20 -22.48
CA ALA A 98 18.48 -8.08 -23.26
C ALA A 98 19.43 -6.87 -23.22
N ALA A 99 19.43 -6.08 -24.28
CA ALA A 99 20.27 -4.88 -24.38
C ALA A 99 19.87 -3.76 -23.40
N ALA A 100 18.61 -3.75 -22.91
CA ALA A 100 18.10 -2.76 -22.00
C ALA A 100 16.91 -3.32 -21.17
N PRO A 101 16.68 -2.81 -19.96
CA PRO A 101 15.51 -3.19 -19.15
C PRO A 101 14.20 -2.74 -19.83
N ARG A 102 13.15 -3.51 -19.64
CA ARG A 102 11.78 -3.09 -19.98
C ARG A 102 11.27 -2.20 -18.87
N VAL A 103 10.85 -0.98 -19.17
CA VAL A 103 10.37 0.01 -18.20
C VAL A 103 8.94 0.39 -18.54
N SER A 104 8.06 0.43 -17.54
CA SER A 104 6.69 0.88 -17.67
C SER A 104 6.39 1.98 -16.63
N TYR A 105 5.84 3.09 -17.07
CA TYR A 105 5.30 4.15 -16.20
C TYR A 105 3.79 4.00 -15.96
N GLY A 106 3.22 2.90 -16.42
CA GLY A 106 1.81 2.53 -16.38
C GLY A 106 1.39 1.91 -17.71
N ALA A 107 0.48 0.90 -17.68
CA ALA A 107 0.12 0.16 -18.88
C ALA A 107 -0.70 0.99 -19.89
N VAL A 108 -1.81 1.58 -19.42
CA VAL A 108 -2.73 2.41 -20.21
C VAL A 108 -2.70 3.84 -19.73
N VAL A 109 -2.54 4.04 -18.43
CA VAL A 109 -2.48 5.35 -17.78
C VAL A 109 -1.26 5.42 -16.86
N PRO A 110 -0.72 6.62 -16.62
CA PRO A 110 0.39 6.80 -15.69
C PRO A 110 -0.02 6.38 -14.28
N ARG A 111 0.88 5.69 -13.56
CA ARG A 111 0.70 5.35 -12.15
C ARG A 111 1.17 6.50 -11.27
N LEU A 112 0.22 7.14 -10.61
CA LEU A 112 0.51 8.30 -9.76
C LEU A 112 1.16 7.91 -8.43
N ASP A 113 0.85 6.72 -7.93
CA ASP A 113 1.39 6.24 -6.67
C ASP A 113 2.86 5.77 -6.76
N ALA A 114 3.37 5.43 -7.95
CA ALA A 114 4.75 4.97 -8.12
C ALA A 114 5.79 6.01 -7.68
N PRO A 115 5.78 7.29 -8.14
CA PRO A 115 6.70 8.28 -7.64
C PRO A 115 6.56 8.53 -6.15
N THR A 116 5.35 8.47 -5.59
CA THR A 116 5.14 8.69 -4.16
C THR A 116 5.69 7.54 -3.33
N TRP A 117 5.47 6.27 -3.73
CA TRP A 117 6.09 5.13 -3.05
C TRP A 117 7.62 5.14 -3.15
N TYR A 118 8.17 5.56 -4.28
CA TYR A 118 9.63 5.75 -4.38
C TYR A 118 10.14 6.73 -3.32
N LEU A 119 9.48 7.89 -3.16
CA LEU A 119 9.84 8.89 -2.16
C LEU A 119 9.75 8.33 -0.73
N VAL A 120 8.69 7.59 -0.42
CA VAL A 120 8.53 6.87 0.86
C VAL A 120 9.67 5.86 1.05
N GLY A 121 9.97 5.06 0.03
CA GLY A 121 11.06 4.07 0.08
C GLY A 121 12.42 4.70 0.38
N VAL A 122 12.76 5.80 -0.31
CA VAL A 122 14.00 6.55 -0.05
C VAL A 122 14.03 7.06 1.39
N ALA A 123 12.94 7.64 1.87
CA ALA A 123 12.88 8.17 3.23
C ALA A 123 13.03 7.07 4.29
N LEU A 124 12.32 5.94 4.15
CA LEU A 124 12.41 4.82 5.10
C LEU A 124 13.79 4.19 5.09
N ALA A 125 14.39 3.96 3.91
CA ALA A 125 15.72 3.40 3.79
C ALA A 125 16.80 4.33 4.41
N ALA A 126 16.67 5.66 4.23
CA ALA A 126 17.56 6.64 4.84
C ALA A 126 17.40 6.68 6.37
N ARG A 127 16.17 6.69 6.88
CA ARG A 127 15.87 6.68 8.32
C ARG A 127 16.37 5.41 9.02
N ALA A 128 16.36 4.29 8.32
CA ALA A 128 16.93 3.02 8.80
C ALA A 128 18.46 2.94 8.68
N GLY A 129 19.11 3.96 8.09
CA GLY A 129 20.57 3.95 7.83
C GLY A 129 20.99 2.98 6.73
N ALA A 130 20.04 2.47 5.92
CA ALA A 130 20.34 1.54 4.83
C ALA A 130 20.90 2.22 3.59
N VAL A 131 20.67 3.53 3.41
CA VAL A 131 21.20 4.34 2.31
C VAL A 131 21.64 5.72 2.79
N ASP A 132 22.63 6.30 2.09
CA ASP A 132 22.91 7.72 2.16
C ASP A 132 21.88 8.49 1.32
N PRO A 133 21.02 9.36 1.93
CA PRO A 133 19.99 10.10 1.21
C PRO A 133 20.59 11.02 0.13
N ALA A 134 21.82 11.49 0.26
CA ALA A 134 22.46 12.35 -0.74
C ALA A 134 22.49 11.71 -2.13
N ARG A 135 22.61 10.38 -2.20
CA ARG A 135 22.61 9.61 -3.46
C ARG A 135 21.28 9.68 -4.23
N PHE A 136 20.20 10.04 -3.57
CA PHE A 136 18.85 10.11 -4.13
C PHE A 136 18.30 11.53 -4.20
N ALA A 137 19.04 12.54 -3.75
CA ALA A 137 18.54 13.90 -3.57
C ALA A 137 18.00 14.53 -4.86
N ASP A 138 18.70 14.39 -5.99
CA ASP A 138 18.25 14.93 -7.27
C ASP A 138 17.02 14.19 -7.78
N SER A 139 17.00 12.87 -7.76
CA SER A 139 15.88 12.07 -8.23
C SER A 139 14.62 12.29 -7.37
N ALA A 140 14.78 12.42 -6.04
CA ALA A 140 13.69 12.76 -5.14
C ALA A 140 13.10 14.14 -5.46
N ARG A 141 13.95 15.17 -5.65
CA ARG A 141 13.46 16.51 -6.04
C ARG A 141 12.73 16.52 -7.38
N ARG A 142 13.23 15.74 -8.37
CA ARG A 142 12.53 15.62 -9.66
C ARG A 142 11.16 14.93 -9.50
N ALA A 143 11.06 13.86 -8.71
CA ALA A 143 9.79 13.19 -8.44
C ALA A 143 8.80 14.09 -7.68
N VAL A 144 9.28 14.88 -6.69
CA VAL A 144 8.43 15.88 -6.00
C VAL A 144 7.93 16.94 -6.99
N ARG A 145 8.81 17.50 -7.84
CA ARG A 145 8.39 18.50 -8.85
C ARG A 145 7.35 17.93 -9.82
N LEU A 146 7.48 16.68 -10.25
CA LEU A 146 6.48 16.03 -11.08
C LEU A 146 5.12 15.98 -10.37
N LEU A 147 5.08 15.55 -9.12
CA LEU A 147 3.83 15.50 -8.35
C LEU A 147 3.23 16.89 -8.13
N ASP A 148 4.07 17.91 -7.90
CA ASP A 148 3.63 19.30 -7.77
C ASP A 148 3.06 19.83 -9.11
N ALA A 149 3.62 19.45 -10.24
CA ALA A 149 3.11 19.81 -11.56
C ALA A 149 1.73 19.19 -11.87
N LEU A 150 1.35 18.09 -11.18
CA LEU A 150 0.03 17.47 -11.30
C LEU A 150 -1.03 18.10 -10.40
N GLU A 151 -0.70 19.14 -9.65
CA GLU A 151 -1.65 19.97 -8.91
C GLU A 151 -2.24 21.06 -9.81
N TYR A 152 -2.99 20.71 -10.81
CA TYR A 152 -3.50 21.65 -11.83
C TYR A 152 -4.29 22.83 -11.27
N ASN A 153 -4.88 22.67 -10.10
CA ASN A 153 -5.71 23.73 -9.46
C ASN A 153 -4.98 24.51 -8.36
N GLY A 154 -3.71 24.20 -8.07
CA GLY A 154 -2.94 24.84 -7.01
C GLY A 154 -3.51 24.64 -5.59
N ARG A 155 -4.36 23.61 -5.38
CA ARG A 155 -5.06 23.34 -4.11
C ARG A 155 -4.45 22.19 -3.32
N HIS A 156 -3.19 21.88 -3.58
CA HIS A 156 -2.42 20.82 -2.91
C HIS A 156 -2.89 19.38 -3.14
N LEU A 157 -3.94 19.15 -3.92
CA LEU A 157 -4.41 17.81 -4.25
C LEU A 157 -4.02 17.44 -5.69
N VAL A 158 -3.52 16.21 -5.87
CA VAL A 158 -3.20 15.65 -7.18
C VAL A 158 -4.40 14.90 -7.74
N TYR A 159 -4.61 14.98 -9.04
CA TYR A 159 -5.68 14.29 -9.73
C TYR A 159 -5.18 12.94 -10.26
N THR A 160 -5.78 11.85 -9.81
CA THR A 160 -5.45 10.48 -10.21
C THR A 160 -6.29 10.09 -11.43
N PRO A 161 -5.69 9.69 -12.56
CA PRO A 161 -6.46 9.17 -13.68
C PRO A 161 -7.10 7.81 -13.31
N ALA A 162 -8.17 7.45 -13.99
CA ALA A 162 -8.80 6.13 -13.84
C ALA A 162 -7.77 5.01 -14.02
N GLY A 163 -7.66 4.10 -13.05
CA GLY A 163 -6.64 3.05 -13.03
C GLY A 163 -5.22 3.54 -12.69
N GLY A 164 -5.04 4.76 -12.19
CA GLY A 164 -3.73 5.39 -11.94
C GLY A 164 -3.08 5.10 -10.60
N ASN A 165 -3.64 4.23 -9.76
CA ASN A 165 -3.09 3.85 -8.47
C ASN A 165 -3.16 2.33 -8.20
N TRP A 166 -3.04 1.91 -6.94
CA TRP A 166 -2.99 0.51 -6.54
C TRP A 166 -4.23 -0.28 -6.95
N ALA A 167 -5.42 0.34 -6.87
CA ALA A 167 -6.70 -0.27 -7.23
C ALA A 167 -7.05 0.05 -8.70
N ASP A 168 -6.18 -0.37 -9.59
CA ASP A 168 -6.13 0.02 -11.00
C ASP A 168 -7.29 -0.48 -11.87
N GLU A 169 -8.08 -1.40 -11.37
CA GLU A 169 -9.30 -1.91 -12.02
C GLU A 169 -10.57 -1.55 -11.22
N TYR A 170 -10.50 -0.52 -10.37
CA TYR A 170 -11.62 -0.06 -9.54
C TYR A 170 -11.94 1.42 -9.80
N LEU A 171 -13.01 1.90 -9.19
CA LEU A 171 -13.53 3.27 -9.35
C LEU A 171 -12.68 4.31 -8.56
N THR A 172 -11.38 4.28 -8.73
CA THR A 172 -10.40 5.15 -8.05
C THR A 172 -9.86 6.20 -8.99
N GLU A 173 -10.71 7.16 -9.35
CA GLU A 173 -10.34 8.30 -10.20
C GLU A 173 -10.63 9.62 -9.51
N GLY A 174 -10.01 10.68 -9.98
CA GLY A 174 -10.20 12.01 -9.45
C GLY A 174 -9.25 12.33 -8.30
N TYR A 175 -9.70 13.07 -7.34
CA TYR A 175 -8.97 13.29 -6.10
C TYR A 175 -9.25 12.09 -5.18
N THR A 176 -8.28 11.20 -5.01
CA THR A 176 -8.42 9.97 -4.23
C THR A 176 -7.79 10.14 -2.85
N LEU A 177 -8.41 9.59 -1.81
CA LEU A 177 -7.91 9.66 -0.44
C LEU A 177 -6.53 9.00 -0.33
N TYR A 178 -6.39 7.83 -0.93
CA TYR A 178 -5.15 7.05 -0.93
C TYR A 178 -3.95 7.86 -1.42
N ASP A 179 -4.05 8.47 -2.60
CA ASP A 179 -2.92 9.18 -3.19
C ASP A 179 -2.58 10.45 -2.40
N GLN A 180 -3.57 11.15 -1.84
CA GLN A 180 -3.31 12.32 -1.00
C GLN A 180 -2.67 11.94 0.34
N ALA A 181 -3.18 10.91 1.02
CA ALA A 181 -2.62 10.44 2.29
C ALA A 181 -1.18 9.95 2.10
N LEU A 182 -0.92 9.17 1.05
CA LEU A 182 0.40 8.67 0.71
C LEU A 182 1.37 9.83 0.41
N ARG A 183 0.93 10.83 -0.37
CA ARG A 183 1.75 12.00 -0.71
C ARG A 183 2.08 12.84 0.52
N ALA A 184 1.10 13.13 1.37
CA ALA A 184 1.33 13.88 2.60
C ALA A 184 2.36 13.15 3.49
N TRP A 185 2.21 11.84 3.64
CA TRP A 185 3.15 11.02 4.41
C TRP A 185 4.56 11.03 3.80
N GLY A 186 4.69 10.77 2.51
CA GLY A 186 5.98 10.76 1.82
C GLY A 186 6.73 12.10 1.92
N LEU A 187 6.02 13.22 1.71
CA LEU A 187 6.59 14.56 1.85
C LEU A 187 7.03 14.89 3.27
N ALA A 188 6.26 14.47 4.29
CA ALA A 188 6.61 14.70 5.68
C ALA A 188 7.87 13.92 6.08
N LEU A 189 7.97 12.63 5.68
CA LEU A 189 9.16 11.82 5.89
C LEU A 189 10.40 12.39 5.21
N LEU A 190 10.27 12.80 3.93
CA LEU A 190 11.37 13.40 3.17
C LEU A 190 11.83 14.73 3.75
N GLY A 191 10.88 15.58 4.19
CA GLY A 191 11.19 16.84 4.85
C GLY A 191 12.12 16.63 6.05
N GLY A 192 11.86 15.61 6.86
CA GLY A 192 12.71 15.21 7.99
C GLY A 192 14.08 14.67 7.54
N VAL A 193 14.14 13.82 6.51
CA VAL A 193 15.38 13.20 6.00
C VAL A 193 16.32 14.22 5.38
N TYR A 194 15.80 15.15 4.59
CA TYR A 194 16.62 16.15 3.88
C TYR A 194 16.75 17.49 4.60
N GLY A 195 16.08 17.67 5.75
CA GLY A 195 16.02 18.97 6.42
C GLY A 195 15.38 20.05 5.53
N GLU A 196 14.37 19.69 4.71
CA GLU A 196 13.72 20.58 3.75
C GLU A 196 12.34 21.03 4.27
N PRO A 197 12.25 22.22 4.93
CA PRO A 197 11.01 22.68 5.57
C PRO A 197 9.85 22.84 4.58
N ALA A 198 10.13 23.15 3.31
CA ALA A 198 9.12 23.33 2.29
C ALA A 198 8.31 22.05 2.03
N TRP A 199 8.94 20.89 2.12
CA TRP A 199 8.24 19.60 1.97
C TRP A 199 7.35 19.30 3.17
N GLY A 200 7.80 19.60 4.38
CA GLY A 200 6.97 19.51 5.58
C GLY A 200 5.75 20.44 5.53
N ALA A 201 5.95 21.69 5.12
CA ALA A 201 4.86 22.66 4.94
C ALA A 201 3.87 22.20 3.85
N LYS A 202 4.36 21.62 2.75
CA LYS A 202 3.52 21.03 1.70
C LYS A 202 2.71 19.85 2.21
N ALA A 203 3.34 18.94 2.98
CA ALA A 203 2.66 17.83 3.62
C ALA A 203 1.49 18.29 4.51
N ALA A 204 1.74 19.30 5.35
CA ALA A 204 0.71 19.90 6.20
C ALA A 204 -0.43 20.52 5.39
N ALA A 205 -0.10 21.22 4.29
CA ALA A 205 -1.11 21.80 3.40
C ALA A 205 -1.97 20.75 2.72
N VAL A 206 -1.36 19.63 2.24
CA VAL A 206 -2.11 18.48 1.71
C VAL A 206 -3.03 17.88 2.78
N GLY A 207 -2.53 17.67 4.01
CA GLY A 207 -3.32 17.16 5.13
C GLY A 207 -4.52 18.06 5.48
N ALA A 208 -4.33 19.37 5.51
CA ALA A 208 -5.42 20.33 5.74
C ALA A 208 -6.49 20.23 4.63
N ARG A 209 -6.09 20.09 3.37
CA ARG A 209 -7.03 19.91 2.26
C ARG A 209 -7.75 18.57 2.31
N VAL A 210 -7.06 17.51 2.78
CA VAL A 210 -7.72 16.21 3.01
C VAL A 210 -8.80 16.35 4.08
N ALA A 211 -8.49 17.00 5.20
CA ALA A 211 -9.47 17.21 6.26
C ALA A 211 -10.69 18.02 5.79
N GLU A 212 -10.50 18.99 4.90
CA GLU A 212 -11.60 19.81 4.36
C GLU A 212 -12.39 19.07 3.26
N ALA A 213 -11.72 18.49 2.27
CA ALA A 213 -12.37 18.02 1.05
C ALA A 213 -12.90 16.58 1.17
N PHE A 214 -12.25 15.71 1.96
CA PHE A 214 -12.67 14.32 2.14
C PHE A 214 -13.52 14.11 3.40
N TRP A 215 -13.64 15.15 4.24
CA TRP A 215 -14.46 15.14 5.45
C TRP A 215 -15.51 16.26 5.42
N PRO A 216 -16.40 16.28 4.39
CA PRO A 216 -17.43 17.32 4.27
C PRO A 216 -18.47 17.18 5.38
N GLU A 217 -19.37 18.18 5.48
CA GLU A 217 -20.51 18.13 6.40
C GLU A 217 -21.28 16.80 6.30
N GLY A 218 -21.66 16.24 7.45
CA GLY A 218 -22.30 14.93 7.55
C GLY A 218 -21.33 13.73 7.61
N SER A 219 -20.01 13.94 7.49
CA SER A 219 -19.02 12.86 7.59
C SER A 219 -18.98 12.20 8.97
N ASP A 220 -19.31 12.92 10.04
CA ASP A 220 -19.39 12.36 11.39
C ASP A 220 -20.42 11.23 11.49
N ALA A 221 -21.55 11.36 10.80
CA ALA A 221 -22.56 10.32 10.73
C ALA A 221 -22.11 9.10 9.89
N ARG A 222 -21.30 9.32 8.85
CA ARG A 222 -20.70 8.26 8.04
C ARG A 222 -19.59 7.54 8.78
N GLY A 223 -18.73 8.27 9.50
CA GLY A 223 -17.63 7.76 10.30
C GLY A 223 -16.32 7.47 9.56
N TYR A 224 -16.24 7.75 8.25
CA TYR A 224 -15.02 7.61 7.43
C TYR A 224 -14.94 8.69 6.34
N PRO A 225 -13.74 9.04 5.86
CA PRO A 225 -13.58 9.99 4.77
C PRO A 225 -14.03 9.40 3.42
N LEU A 226 -14.39 10.25 2.48
CA LEU A 226 -14.70 9.84 1.09
C LEU A 226 -13.49 9.13 0.47
N ALA A 227 -13.73 8.08 -0.34
CA ALA A 227 -12.67 7.42 -1.09
C ALA A 227 -12.08 8.32 -2.19
N SER A 228 -12.94 9.02 -2.90
CA SER A 228 -12.55 9.97 -3.94
C SER A 228 -13.68 10.94 -4.29
N PHE A 229 -13.34 11.97 -5.04
CA PHE A 229 -14.33 12.84 -5.68
C PHE A 229 -13.80 13.38 -7.02
N THR A 230 -14.73 13.70 -7.89
CA THR A 230 -14.52 14.35 -9.19
C THR A 230 -15.48 15.53 -9.32
N PRO A 231 -15.40 16.36 -10.37
CA PRO A 231 -16.42 17.37 -10.67
C PRO A 231 -17.84 16.79 -10.86
N LEU A 232 -17.96 15.49 -11.12
CA LEU A 232 -19.23 14.79 -11.32
C LEU A 232 -19.87 14.29 -10.02
N GLY A 233 -19.11 14.27 -8.91
CA GLY A 233 -19.59 13.82 -7.61
C GLY A 233 -18.54 13.11 -6.78
N ALA A 234 -18.94 12.70 -5.57
CA ALA A 234 -18.11 12.00 -4.61
C ALA A 234 -18.39 10.49 -4.64
N ARG A 235 -17.35 9.70 -4.35
CA ARG A 235 -17.45 8.27 -4.10
C ARG A 235 -17.49 8.04 -2.60
N ASP A 236 -18.70 7.81 -2.09
CA ASP A 236 -18.94 7.51 -0.68
C ASP A 236 -18.70 6.03 -0.42
N ARG A 237 -17.43 5.66 -0.35
CA ARG A 237 -16.93 4.32 -0.05
C ARG A 237 -15.84 4.44 1.01
N PHE A 238 -15.83 3.49 1.95
CA PHE A 238 -14.67 3.31 2.82
C PHE A 238 -13.52 2.74 1.98
N ASP A 239 -12.38 3.41 2.01
CA ASP A 239 -11.12 2.99 1.38
C ASP A 239 -10.13 2.59 2.46
N LEU A 240 -9.92 1.29 2.65
CA LEU A 240 -9.03 0.78 3.70
C LEU A 240 -7.61 1.29 3.55
N ALA A 241 -7.09 1.33 2.32
CA ALA A 241 -5.73 1.77 2.05
C ALA A 241 -5.53 3.25 2.38
N GLY A 242 -6.42 4.10 1.86
CA GLY A 242 -6.40 5.53 2.15
C GLY A 242 -6.58 5.84 3.63
N CYS A 243 -7.54 5.19 4.29
CA CYS A 243 -7.81 5.37 5.73
C CYS A 243 -6.63 4.92 6.61
N ALA A 244 -6.02 3.77 6.32
CA ALA A 244 -4.87 3.26 7.09
C ALA A 244 -3.65 4.19 6.96
N LEU A 245 -3.33 4.63 5.74
CA LEU A 245 -2.21 5.56 5.50
C LEU A 245 -2.49 6.94 6.11
N LEU A 246 -3.72 7.45 6.02
CA LEU A 246 -4.10 8.71 6.64
C LEU A 246 -3.92 8.68 8.16
N ALA A 247 -4.39 7.61 8.80
CA ALA A 247 -4.27 7.43 10.25
C ALA A 247 -2.81 7.26 10.69
N LEU A 248 -2.00 6.49 9.94
CA LEU A 248 -0.58 6.26 10.24
C LEU A 248 0.24 7.54 10.09
N SER A 249 0.01 8.30 9.03
CA SER A 249 0.73 9.55 8.75
C SER A 249 0.39 10.68 9.71
N GLY A 250 -0.81 10.67 10.31
CA GLY A 250 -1.33 11.77 11.12
C GLY A 250 -1.63 13.05 10.32
N ALA A 251 -1.62 12.98 8.98
CA ALA A 251 -1.77 14.15 8.11
C ALA A 251 -3.13 14.87 8.28
N ALA A 252 -4.19 14.13 8.61
CA ALA A 252 -5.51 14.66 8.98
C ALA A 252 -6.05 13.83 10.15
N SER A 253 -5.80 14.28 11.37
CA SER A 253 -6.00 13.50 12.59
C SER A 253 -7.46 13.10 12.84
N VAL A 254 -8.41 14.03 12.66
CA VAL A 254 -9.84 13.76 12.91
C VAL A 254 -10.40 12.71 11.94
N PRO A 255 -10.31 12.86 10.61
CA PRO A 255 -10.77 11.83 9.68
C PRO A 255 -10.03 10.49 9.85
N GLY A 256 -8.71 10.53 10.14
CA GLY A 256 -7.92 9.31 10.37
C GLY A 256 -8.36 8.53 11.59
N ALA A 257 -8.58 9.21 12.73
CA ALA A 257 -9.07 8.58 13.96
C ALA A 257 -10.48 7.99 13.77
N ALA A 258 -11.40 8.75 13.17
CA ALA A 258 -12.76 8.31 12.89
C ALA A 258 -12.79 7.08 11.99
N ALA A 259 -11.96 7.04 10.94
CA ALA A 259 -11.84 5.89 10.05
C ALA A 259 -11.38 4.62 10.78
N LEU A 260 -10.42 4.73 11.72
CA LEU A 260 -10.02 3.60 12.56
C LEU A 260 -11.15 3.14 13.48
N ASP A 261 -11.86 4.08 14.11
CA ASP A 261 -13.01 3.77 14.97
C ASP A 261 -14.09 3.01 14.23
N TRP A 262 -14.44 3.52 13.04
CA TRP A 262 -15.44 2.91 12.20
C TRP A 262 -15.01 1.51 11.72
N ALA A 263 -13.80 1.36 11.20
CA ALA A 263 -13.29 0.08 10.72
C ALA A 263 -13.27 -0.98 11.82
N CYS A 264 -12.85 -0.59 13.04
CA CYS A 264 -12.85 -1.49 14.18
C CYS A 264 -14.26 -1.85 14.64
N ALA A 265 -15.18 -0.90 14.72
CA ALA A 265 -16.55 -1.16 15.12
C ALA A 265 -17.30 -2.00 14.07
N ARG A 266 -17.08 -1.68 12.78
CA ARG A 266 -17.80 -2.32 11.68
C ARG A 266 -17.31 -3.75 11.39
N PHE A 267 -16.01 -4.01 11.56
CA PHE A 267 -15.36 -5.27 11.16
C PHE A 267 -14.62 -5.94 12.32
N VAL A 268 -13.53 -5.35 12.80
CA VAL A 268 -12.56 -6.02 13.69
C VAL A 268 -13.21 -6.57 14.97
N ARG A 269 -14.03 -5.75 15.64
CA ARG A 269 -14.73 -6.14 16.89
C ARG A 269 -15.85 -7.15 16.67
N ARG A 270 -16.23 -7.37 15.41
CA ARG A 270 -17.23 -8.38 15.01
C ARG A 270 -16.59 -9.69 14.54
N GLY A 271 -15.26 -9.79 14.57
CA GLY A 271 -14.52 -10.94 14.06
C GLY A 271 -14.54 -11.04 12.54
N GLU A 272 -14.68 -9.90 11.87
CA GLU A 272 -14.62 -9.75 10.42
C GLU A 272 -13.32 -9.01 10.02
N LEU A 273 -12.84 -9.23 8.79
CA LEU A 273 -11.70 -8.50 8.25
C LEU A 273 -12.17 -7.37 7.35
N PRO A 274 -11.63 -6.14 7.53
CA PRO A 274 -11.98 -5.01 6.66
C PRO A 274 -11.60 -5.30 5.20
N PRO A 275 -12.55 -5.12 4.24
CA PRO A 275 -12.27 -5.26 2.82
C PRO A 275 -11.55 -4.03 2.25
N ALA A 276 -11.01 -4.16 1.03
CA ALA A 276 -10.35 -3.06 0.33
C ALA A 276 -11.25 -1.83 0.20
N PHE A 277 -12.48 -2.03 -0.29
CA PHE A 277 -13.53 -1.00 -0.34
C PHE A 277 -14.86 -1.52 0.22
N HIS A 278 -15.64 -0.61 0.83
CA HIS A 278 -16.97 -0.92 1.39
C HIS A 278 -17.89 0.30 1.28
N PRO A 279 -19.20 0.11 1.02
CA PRO A 279 -19.85 -1.14 0.63
C PRO A 279 -19.39 -1.66 -0.73
N VAL A 280 -19.67 -2.92 -1.01
CA VAL A 280 -19.39 -3.51 -2.35
C VAL A 280 -20.33 -2.88 -3.38
N VAL A 281 -19.86 -2.87 -4.63
CA VAL A 281 -20.64 -2.49 -5.80
C VAL A 281 -21.26 -3.76 -6.37
N ASP A 282 -22.57 -3.90 -6.30
CA ASP A 282 -23.31 -5.03 -6.90
C ASP A 282 -24.12 -4.61 -8.12
N GLU A 283 -24.87 -5.54 -8.71
CA GLU A 283 -25.63 -5.28 -9.93
C GLU A 283 -26.74 -4.22 -9.76
N GLY A 284 -27.19 -4.00 -8.53
CA GLY A 284 -28.19 -2.97 -8.19
C GLY A 284 -27.59 -1.59 -7.90
N ASP A 285 -26.25 -1.51 -7.73
CA ASP A 285 -25.58 -0.27 -7.40
C ASP A 285 -25.45 0.64 -8.66
N PRO A 286 -25.71 1.96 -8.55
CA PRO A 286 -25.53 2.91 -9.64
C PRO A 286 -24.12 2.90 -10.27
N ASP A 287 -23.11 2.52 -9.50
CA ASP A 287 -21.72 2.45 -9.96
C ASP A 287 -21.40 1.15 -10.74
N TRP A 288 -22.26 0.15 -10.73
CA TRP A 288 -22.02 -1.14 -11.38
C TRP A 288 -21.70 -1.04 -12.87
N PRO A 289 -22.45 -0.28 -13.69
CA PRO A 289 -22.12 -0.12 -15.10
C PRO A 289 -20.73 0.49 -15.35
N ALA A 290 -20.31 1.40 -14.48
CA ALA A 290 -18.98 2.00 -14.55
C ALA A 290 -17.90 0.97 -14.17
N LEU A 291 -18.06 0.28 -13.03
CA LEU A 291 -17.12 -0.73 -12.55
C LEU A 291 -16.90 -1.85 -13.58
N ARG A 292 -17.95 -2.28 -14.25
CA ARG A 292 -17.88 -3.31 -15.31
C ARG A 292 -16.97 -2.93 -16.49
N ARG A 293 -16.59 -1.67 -16.63
CA ARG A 293 -15.67 -1.17 -17.66
C ARG A 293 -14.22 -1.09 -17.19
N TYR A 294 -13.99 -1.15 -15.87
CA TYR A 294 -12.66 -1.04 -15.26
C TYR A 294 -11.95 -2.40 -15.24
N HIS A 295 -11.44 -2.82 -16.40
CA HIS A 295 -10.58 -3.99 -16.49
C HIS A 295 -9.73 -3.93 -17.76
N LEU A 296 -8.48 -4.40 -17.66
CA LEU A 296 -7.56 -4.46 -18.80
C LEU A 296 -7.68 -5.79 -19.57
N PHE A 297 -7.93 -6.88 -18.85
CA PHE A 297 -7.94 -8.24 -19.43
C PHE A 297 -9.26 -8.97 -19.17
N ALA A 298 -9.57 -9.25 -17.91
CA ALA A 298 -10.78 -9.95 -17.50
C ALA A 298 -11.39 -9.24 -16.29
N PHE A 299 -12.71 -9.18 -16.22
CA PHE A 299 -13.42 -8.57 -15.12
C PHE A 299 -13.23 -9.39 -13.83
N ARG A 300 -12.54 -8.84 -12.83
CA ARG A 300 -12.19 -9.47 -11.56
C ARG A 300 -12.97 -8.90 -10.36
N ASN A 301 -13.60 -7.75 -10.52
CA ASN A 301 -14.28 -7.01 -9.46
C ASN A 301 -15.73 -7.43 -9.25
N ARG A 302 -16.00 -8.75 -9.16
CA ARG A 302 -17.31 -9.22 -8.70
C ARG A 302 -17.51 -8.82 -7.24
N PRO A 303 -18.76 -8.75 -6.74
CA PRO A 303 -19.00 -8.46 -5.34
C PRO A 303 -18.18 -9.37 -4.40
N HIS A 304 -17.46 -8.78 -3.45
CA HIS A 304 -16.56 -9.44 -2.50
C HIS A 304 -15.26 -10.02 -3.09
N GLU A 305 -14.98 -9.76 -4.35
CA GLU A 305 -13.74 -10.19 -5.00
C GLU A 305 -12.84 -8.99 -5.31
N TYR A 306 -11.54 -9.24 -5.39
CA TYR A 306 -10.49 -8.32 -5.82
C TYR A 306 -10.61 -6.97 -5.10
N HIS A 307 -10.65 -5.83 -5.81
CA HIS A 307 -10.81 -4.52 -5.15
C HIS A 307 -12.25 -4.29 -4.65
N ASN A 308 -13.24 -4.93 -5.24
CA ASN A 308 -14.66 -4.75 -4.90
C ASN A 308 -15.09 -5.58 -3.69
N GLY A 309 -14.49 -5.29 -2.54
CA GLY A 309 -14.83 -5.94 -1.28
C GLY A 309 -13.95 -7.15 -0.94
N GLY A 310 -12.92 -7.47 -1.71
CA GLY A 310 -11.90 -8.46 -1.34
C GLY A 310 -11.05 -7.95 -0.16
N VAL A 311 -10.54 -8.87 0.64
CA VAL A 311 -9.66 -8.58 1.78
C VAL A 311 -8.21 -8.74 1.35
N TRP A 312 -7.44 -7.68 1.42
CA TRP A 312 -6.05 -7.65 1.00
C TRP A 312 -5.12 -7.68 2.22
N PRO A 313 -4.33 -8.74 2.43
CA PRO A 313 -3.47 -8.87 3.62
C PRO A 313 -2.52 -7.71 3.82
N VAL A 314 -2.00 -7.11 2.75
CA VAL A 314 -1.11 -5.94 2.82
C VAL A 314 -1.79 -4.76 3.51
N TRP A 315 -3.06 -4.47 3.19
CA TRP A 315 -3.78 -3.34 3.79
C TRP A 315 -4.22 -3.62 5.22
N LEU A 316 -4.43 -4.90 5.59
CA LEU A 316 -4.57 -5.29 6.99
C LEU A 316 -3.27 -5.03 7.77
N GLY A 317 -2.12 -5.25 7.14
CA GLY A 317 -0.82 -4.92 7.71
C GLY A 317 -0.67 -3.43 8.00
N TRP A 318 -0.99 -2.57 7.02
CA TRP A 318 -0.97 -1.11 7.21
C TRP A 318 -1.99 -0.64 8.25
N LEU A 319 -3.19 -1.23 8.28
CA LEU A 319 -4.17 -0.98 9.35
C LEU A 319 -3.59 -1.36 10.72
N GLY A 320 -2.91 -2.50 10.82
CA GLY A 320 -2.25 -2.92 12.05
C GLY A 320 -1.22 -1.91 12.55
N LEU A 321 -0.37 -1.39 11.65
CA LEU A 321 0.59 -0.33 11.98
C LEU A 321 -0.10 0.97 12.41
N ALA A 322 -1.20 1.34 11.75
CA ALA A 322 -2.01 2.51 12.14
C ALA A 322 -2.66 2.32 13.53
N LEU A 323 -3.17 1.12 13.83
CA LEU A 323 -3.72 0.78 15.16
C LEU A 323 -2.64 0.86 16.25
N ALA A 324 -1.45 0.31 15.98
CA ALA A 324 -0.32 0.42 16.92
C ALA A 324 0.09 1.88 17.13
N ALA A 325 0.16 2.67 16.05
CA ALA A 325 0.45 4.10 16.12
C ALA A 325 -0.59 4.88 16.93
N ALA A 326 -1.85 4.47 16.91
CA ALA A 326 -2.94 5.05 17.70
C ALA A 326 -3.07 4.47 19.12
N GLY A 327 -2.17 3.56 19.56
CA GLY A 327 -2.23 2.92 20.88
C GLY A 327 -3.38 1.91 21.05
N ARG A 328 -3.92 1.36 19.94
CA ARG A 328 -5.11 0.48 19.96
C ARG A 328 -4.72 -1.00 19.97
N ALA A 329 -4.00 -1.41 21.00
CA ALA A 329 -3.45 -2.76 21.14
C ALA A 329 -4.53 -3.87 21.10
N ASP A 330 -5.69 -3.65 21.74
CA ASP A 330 -6.78 -4.65 21.78
C ASP A 330 -7.40 -4.87 20.39
N ASP A 331 -7.64 -3.80 19.62
CA ASP A 331 -8.17 -3.90 18.27
C ASP A 331 -7.16 -4.60 17.34
N LEU A 332 -5.86 -4.29 17.50
CA LEU A 332 -4.78 -4.99 16.78
C LEU A 332 -4.74 -6.49 17.12
N ALA A 333 -4.83 -6.83 18.41
CA ALA A 333 -4.86 -8.24 18.83
C ALA A 333 -6.05 -8.98 18.22
N ARG A 334 -7.24 -8.36 18.19
CA ARG A 334 -8.43 -8.93 17.54
C ARG A 334 -8.25 -9.10 16.03
N LEU A 335 -7.71 -8.09 15.34
CA LEU A 335 -7.42 -8.14 13.90
C LEU A 335 -6.50 -9.33 13.58
N ARG A 336 -5.40 -9.46 14.35
CA ARG A 336 -4.44 -10.57 14.18
C ARG A 336 -5.06 -11.92 14.44
N ALA A 337 -5.84 -12.07 15.51
CA ALA A 337 -6.53 -13.32 15.84
C ALA A 337 -7.56 -13.70 14.77
N THR A 338 -8.33 -12.72 14.27
CA THR A 338 -9.29 -12.94 13.20
C THR A 338 -8.61 -13.41 11.92
N LEU A 339 -7.53 -12.72 11.50
CA LEU A 339 -6.79 -13.12 10.30
C LEU A 339 -6.20 -14.54 10.45
N ALA A 340 -5.59 -14.85 11.59
CA ALA A 340 -5.06 -16.18 11.85
C ALA A 340 -6.15 -17.26 11.67
N ALA A 341 -7.30 -17.10 12.32
CA ALA A 341 -8.41 -18.04 12.23
C ALA A 341 -8.95 -18.19 10.79
N LYS A 342 -9.01 -17.10 10.00
CA LYS A 342 -9.46 -17.17 8.61
C LYS A 342 -8.43 -17.87 7.72
N LEU A 343 -7.14 -17.64 7.93
CA LEU A 343 -6.07 -18.33 7.20
C LEU A 343 -5.96 -19.81 7.58
N ASP A 344 -6.26 -20.18 8.85
CA ASP A 344 -6.32 -21.57 9.27
C ASP A 344 -7.49 -22.33 8.61
N ALA A 345 -8.58 -21.62 8.33
CA ALA A 345 -9.74 -22.15 7.61
C ALA A 345 -9.59 -22.12 6.08
N ALA A 346 -8.50 -21.58 5.54
CA ALA A 346 -8.22 -21.46 4.11
C ALA A 346 -7.10 -22.43 3.70
N PRO A 347 -7.41 -23.69 3.40
CA PRO A 347 -6.40 -24.69 3.10
C PRO A 347 -5.60 -24.30 1.86
N GLY A 348 -4.28 -24.45 1.95
CA GLY A 348 -3.37 -24.17 0.84
C GLY A 348 -3.09 -22.68 0.59
N TYR A 349 -3.44 -21.75 1.52
CA TYR A 349 -3.08 -20.34 1.38
C TYR A 349 -1.56 -20.17 1.15
N ALA A 350 -1.20 -19.59 0.03
CA ALA A 350 0.15 -19.40 -0.46
C ALA A 350 0.47 -17.94 -0.78
N PHE A 351 0.00 -17.02 0.04
CA PHE A 351 0.16 -15.56 -0.15
C PHE A 351 -0.46 -15.07 -1.46
N GLU A 352 -1.68 -15.49 -1.73
CA GLU A 352 -2.50 -14.96 -2.82
C GLU A 352 -2.77 -13.47 -2.64
N GLU A 353 -3.08 -12.78 -3.75
CA GLU A 353 -3.29 -11.33 -3.78
C GLU A 353 -4.32 -10.89 -2.74
N TYR A 354 -5.46 -11.59 -2.64
CA TYR A 354 -6.56 -11.25 -1.73
C TYR A 354 -7.27 -12.50 -1.21
N LEU A 355 -8.13 -12.30 -0.22
CA LEU A 355 -9.11 -13.26 0.23
C LEU A 355 -10.50 -12.75 -0.16
N HIS A 356 -11.41 -13.63 -0.55
CA HIS A 356 -12.81 -13.27 -0.81
C HIS A 356 -13.46 -12.65 0.44
N GLY A 357 -14.14 -11.53 0.30
CA GLY A 357 -14.62 -10.72 1.43
C GLY A 357 -15.64 -11.38 2.37
N VAL A 358 -16.25 -12.49 1.97
CA VAL A 358 -17.22 -13.25 2.80
C VAL A 358 -16.71 -14.63 3.16
N THR A 359 -16.27 -15.40 2.16
CA THR A 359 -15.83 -16.80 2.37
C THR A 359 -14.39 -16.91 2.85
N TYR A 360 -13.58 -15.85 2.67
CA TYR A 360 -12.14 -15.80 2.89
C TYR A 360 -11.35 -16.82 2.07
N ALA A 361 -11.93 -17.35 1.01
CA ALA A 361 -11.22 -18.18 0.05
C ALA A 361 -10.11 -17.36 -0.62
N PRO A 362 -8.88 -17.94 -0.77
CA PRO A 362 -7.78 -17.27 -1.47
C PRO A 362 -8.12 -16.99 -2.94
N GLY A 363 -7.71 -15.82 -3.43
CA GLY A 363 -7.95 -15.38 -4.80
C GLY A 363 -6.78 -14.58 -5.38
N GLY A 364 -6.70 -14.55 -6.70
CA GLY A 364 -5.64 -13.87 -7.43
C GLY A 364 -4.36 -14.71 -7.56
N THR A 365 -3.24 -14.04 -7.80
CA THR A 365 -1.94 -14.67 -8.00
C THR A 365 -1.32 -15.10 -6.68
N PRO A 366 -0.79 -16.33 -6.55
CA PRO A 366 -0.09 -16.79 -5.35
C PRO A 366 1.34 -16.25 -5.25
N HIS A 367 1.96 -16.46 -4.09
CA HIS A 367 3.35 -16.11 -3.78
C HIS A 367 3.66 -14.62 -3.99
N MET A 368 2.71 -13.76 -3.62
CA MET A 368 2.85 -12.32 -3.75
C MET A 368 3.67 -11.72 -2.60
N ALA A 369 4.70 -10.96 -2.94
CA ALA A 369 5.43 -10.11 -1.98
C ALA A 369 4.46 -9.20 -1.22
N TYR A 370 3.50 -8.64 -1.94
CA TYR A 370 2.48 -7.73 -1.44
C TYR A 370 1.69 -8.33 -0.27
N SER A 371 1.20 -9.56 -0.42
CA SER A 371 0.44 -10.25 0.63
C SER A 371 1.30 -10.72 1.80
N ALA A 372 2.51 -11.22 1.51
CA ALA A 372 3.48 -11.59 2.55
C ALA A 372 3.85 -10.40 3.45
N THR A 373 4.00 -9.22 2.86
CA THR A 373 4.29 -7.96 3.56
C THR A 373 3.26 -7.67 4.66
N GLY A 374 1.98 -7.94 4.41
CA GLY A 374 0.92 -7.68 5.39
C GLY A 374 1.10 -8.43 6.71
N LEU A 375 1.57 -9.67 6.65
CA LEU A 375 1.80 -10.47 7.87
C LEU A 375 3.01 -9.94 8.66
N VAL A 376 4.07 -9.52 7.96
CA VAL A 376 5.25 -8.92 8.59
C VAL A 376 4.89 -7.59 9.26
N PHE A 377 4.05 -6.78 8.63
CA PHE A 377 3.57 -5.52 9.23
C PHE A 377 2.72 -5.75 10.47
N LEU A 378 1.85 -6.76 10.47
CA LEU A 378 1.05 -7.12 11.66
C LEU A 378 1.91 -7.60 12.82
N ASP A 379 3.03 -8.27 12.53
CA ASP A 379 3.99 -8.65 13.56
C ASP A 379 4.75 -7.42 14.08
N ALA A 380 5.24 -6.56 13.21
CA ALA A 380 5.88 -5.31 13.59
C ALA A 380 4.95 -4.42 14.43
N ALA A 381 3.67 -4.31 14.06
CA ALA A 381 2.65 -3.59 14.81
C ALA A 381 2.48 -4.15 16.24
N ALA A 382 2.48 -5.48 16.37
CA ALA A 382 2.39 -6.12 17.69
C ALA A 382 3.63 -5.86 18.55
N ARG A 383 4.83 -5.89 17.96
CA ARG A 383 6.08 -5.51 18.65
C ARG A 383 6.04 -4.05 19.11
N ALA A 384 5.53 -3.14 18.27
CA ALA A 384 5.35 -1.74 18.64
C ALA A 384 4.44 -1.56 19.86
N CYS A 385 3.30 -2.28 19.91
CA CYS A 385 2.44 -2.31 21.08
C CYS A 385 3.12 -2.96 22.31
N GLY A 386 4.05 -3.87 22.09
CA GLY A 386 4.87 -4.50 23.13
C GLY A 386 6.07 -3.66 23.61
N GLY A 387 6.24 -2.43 23.10
CA GLY A 387 7.27 -1.48 23.54
C GLY A 387 8.45 -1.32 22.56
N ASP A 388 8.45 -1.95 21.39
CA ASP A 388 9.44 -1.70 20.33
C ASP A 388 9.17 -0.34 19.64
N ALA A 389 9.76 0.70 20.21
CA ALA A 389 9.58 2.07 19.73
C ALA A 389 10.18 2.30 18.31
N ASP A 390 11.15 1.49 17.89
CA ASP A 390 11.85 1.67 16.63
C ASP A 390 10.93 1.46 15.43
N VAL A 391 9.92 0.59 15.55
CA VAL A 391 8.89 0.38 14.52
C VAL A 391 8.19 1.69 14.17
N LEU A 392 7.66 2.37 15.18
CA LEU A 392 6.92 3.63 14.96
C LEU A 392 7.86 4.79 14.65
N ARG A 393 9.07 4.81 15.21
CA ARG A 393 10.09 5.81 14.89
C ARG A 393 10.46 5.78 13.42
N LEU A 394 10.50 4.61 12.78
CA LEU A 394 10.78 4.49 11.35
C LEU A 394 9.65 5.10 10.51
N LEU A 395 8.39 4.89 10.89
CA LEU A 395 7.21 5.18 10.07
C LEU A 395 6.61 6.57 10.30
N ARG A 396 6.70 7.11 11.49
CA ARG A 396 6.14 8.44 11.81
C ARG A 396 7.05 9.56 11.32
N PRO A 397 6.47 10.60 10.68
CA PRO A 397 7.21 11.81 10.31
C PRO A 397 7.89 12.51 11.45
#